data_c9e2fb5ea750639a61a87bc976ac7ce2
#
_entry.id   c9e2fb5ea750639a61a87bc976ac7ce2
#
_cell.length_a   1.000
_cell.length_b   1.000
_cell.length_c   1.000
_cell.angle_alpha   90.00
_cell.angle_beta   90.00
_cell.angle_gamma   90.00
#
_symmetry.space_group_name_H-M   'P 1'
#
loop_
_entity.id
_entity.type
_entity.pdbx_description
1 polymer ?
#
loop_
_entity_poly.entity_id
_entity_poly.type
_entity_poly.pdbx_seq_one_letter_code
_entity_poly.pdbx_strand_id
1 'polypeptide(L)'
;MSCQNYRVLEMQNNNIGAVAINGFMPLGRVTRRISTAAGSGVPFEISNSAADTVQLTSKGYYNVLYSASLTVAAASTVQVALIANGVELYNVTESAAGAGAVNITLPKTVRVFGNCAANSENCPVDLQIQLKGSAITGGTSNFRVDSCVNG
;
A
#
# COMPACT_ATOMS: atom_id res chain seq x y z
N MET A 1 16.62 -5.16 19.60
CA MET A 1 15.45 -5.84 20.18
C MET A 1 14.81 -6.68 19.09
N SER A 2 14.62 -7.97 19.34
CA SER A 2 13.99 -8.83 18.34
C SER A 2 12.48 -8.62 18.33
N CYS A 3 11.91 -8.78 17.16
CA CYS A 3 10.47 -8.68 16.98
C CYS A 3 9.79 -10.01 17.36
N GLN A 4 8.85 -9.96 18.27
CA GLN A 4 8.11 -11.15 18.70
C GLN A 4 7.02 -11.54 17.71
N ASN A 5 6.34 -10.56 17.17
CA ASN A 5 5.24 -10.79 16.23
C ASN A 5 5.51 -9.96 14.97
N TYR A 6 6.15 -10.60 14.01
CA TYR A 6 6.50 -9.98 12.75
C TYR A 6 5.49 -10.36 11.67
N ARG A 7 4.96 -9.36 11.00
CA ARG A 7 3.98 -9.54 9.95
C ARG A 7 4.43 -8.80 8.71
N VAL A 8 4.33 -9.45 7.57
CA VAL A 8 4.67 -8.86 6.28
C VAL A 8 3.64 -9.28 5.25
N LEU A 9 3.22 -8.35 4.45
CA LEU A 9 2.51 -8.61 3.20
C LEU A 9 3.24 -7.87 2.08
N GLU A 10 3.65 -8.61 1.06
CA GLU A 10 4.24 -8.02 -0.15
C GLU A 10 3.36 -8.37 -1.34
N MET A 11 3.09 -7.38 -2.17
CA MET A 11 2.34 -7.55 -3.40
C MET A 11 3.15 -6.98 -4.56
N GLN A 12 3.07 -7.64 -5.69
CA GLN A 12 3.79 -7.24 -6.91
C GLN A 12 2.82 -7.21 -8.08
N ASN A 13 2.90 -6.14 -8.85
CA ASN A 13 2.15 -6.03 -10.09
C ASN A 13 3.13 -5.82 -11.24
N ASN A 14 3.22 -6.78 -12.14
CA ASN A 14 4.10 -6.73 -13.30
C ASN A 14 3.44 -6.10 -14.53
N ASN A 15 2.15 -5.78 -14.43
CA ASN A 15 1.40 -5.18 -15.53
C ASN A 15 0.23 -4.40 -14.96
N ILE A 16 0.48 -3.13 -14.62
CA ILE A 16 -0.54 -2.27 -14.04
C ILE A 16 -1.63 -1.92 -15.06
N GLY A 17 -1.24 -1.71 -16.31
CA GLY A 17 -2.16 -1.21 -17.32
C GLY A 17 -2.41 0.29 -17.20
N ALA A 18 -3.39 0.78 -17.92
CA ALA A 18 -3.74 2.20 -17.89
C ALA A 18 -4.56 2.51 -16.64
N VAL A 19 -4.23 3.63 -15.97
CA VAL A 19 -4.99 4.12 -14.82
C VAL A 19 -5.29 5.60 -15.05
N ALA A 20 -6.55 5.95 -14.89
CA ALA A 20 -7.01 7.34 -15.01
C ALA A 20 -6.66 8.13 -13.74
N ILE A 21 -6.65 9.46 -13.87
CA ILE A 21 -6.47 10.36 -12.73
C ILE A 21 -7.57 10.08 -11.69
N ASN A 22 -7.18 10.02 -10.43
CA ASN A 22 -8.00 9.67 -9.27
C ASN A 22 -8.40 8.19 -9.18
N GLY A 23 -7.94 7.35 -10.11
CA GLY A 23 -8.10 5.92 -10.01
C GLY A 23 -7.18 5.31 -8.97
N PHE A 24 -7.57 4.17 -8.42
CA PHE A 24 -6.72 3.43 -7.48
C PHE A 24 -5.82 2.47 -8.23
N MET A 25 -4.57 2.40 -7.78
CA MET A 25 -3.57 1.54 -8.40
C MET A 25 -3.84 0.09 -8.07
N PRO A 26 -3.93 -0.80 -9.08
CA PRO A 26 -4.01 -2.23 -8.81
C PRO A 26 -2.68 -2.70 -8.22
N LEU A 27 -2.73 -3.37 -7.08
CA LEU A 27 -1.55 -3.77 -6.32
C LEU A 27 -0.96 -5.10 -6.80
N GLY A 28 -1.73 -5.86 -7.57
CA GLY A 28 -1.28 -7.10 -8.14
C GLY A 28 -1.56 -8.31 -7.25
N ARG A 29 -0.58 -9.20 -7.15
CA ARG A 29 -0.73 -10.45 -6.40
C ARG A 29 0.17 -10.45 -5.18
N VAL A 30 -0.23 -11.23 -4.18
CA VAL A 30 0.60 -11.46 -3.00
C VAL A 30 1.78 -12.33 -3.39
N THR A 31 3.00 -11.82 -3.17
CA THR A 31 4.24 -12.56 -3.41
C THR A 31 4.87 -13.08 -2.12
N ARG A 32 4.51 -12.47 -0.99
CA ARG A 32 5.02 -12.88 0.30
C ARG A 32 4.04 -12.51 1.40
N ARG A 33 3.79 -13.47 2.28
CA ARG A 33 2.97 -13.24 3.47
C ARG A 33 3.59 -13.99 4.64
N ILE A 34 3.97 -13.26 5.67
CA ILE A 34 4.59 -13.83 6.87
C ILE A 34 3.85 -13.32 8.09
N SER A 35 3.57 -14.23 9.01
CA SER A 35 3.13 -13.89 10.35
C SER A 35 3.85 -14.81 11.33
N THR A 36 4.53 -14.23 12.30
CA THR A 36 5.17 -14.99 13.38
C THR A 36 4.31 -15.03 14.63
N ALA A 37 3.06 -14.58 14.53
CA ALA A 37 2.11 -14.59 15.64
C ALA A 37 1.48 -15.97 15.89
N ALA A 38 2.00 -17.03 15.27
CA ALA A 38 1.48 -18.38 15.41
C ALA A 38 1.47 -18.80 16.88
N GLY A 39 0.35 -19.32 17.34
CA GLY A 39 0.18 -19.75 18.73
C GLY A 39 -0.28 -18.66 19.67
N SER A 40 -0.30 -17.40 19.27
CA SER A 40 -0.78 -16.32 20.10
C SER A 40 -2.31 -16.16 20.10
N GLY A 41 -2.99 -16.85 19.20
CA GLY A 41 -4.43 -16.68 19.00
C GLY A 41 -4.80 -15.42 18.21
N VAL A 42 -3.82 -14.65 17.80
CA VAL A 42 -4.03 -13.44 17.02
C VAL A 42 -4.09 -13.81 15.53
N PRO A 43 -5.18 -13.47 14.82
CA PRO A 43 -5.27 -13.77 13.39
C PRO A 43 -4.25 -12.94 12.60
N PHE A 44 -3.97 -13.35 11.36
CA PHE A 44 -3.14 -12.55 10.46
C PHE A 44 -3.86 -11.27 10.11
N GLU A 45 -3.27 -10.13 10.44
CA GLU A 45 -3.95 -8.84 10.41
C GLU A 45 -3.64 -7.99 9.18
N ILE A 46 -2.75 -8.45 8.31
CA ILE A 46 -2.48 -7.76 7.05
C ILE A 46 -3.00 -8.64 5.92
N SER A 47 -3.99 -8.15 5.19
CA SER A 47 -4.61 -8.92 4.12
C SER A 47 -4.94 -8.03 2.93
N ASN A 48 -4.94 -8.62 1.73
CA ASN A 48 -5.47 -7.91 0.56
C ASN A 48 -6.95 -8.24 0.42
N SER A 49 -7.80 -7.27 0.72
CA SER A 49 -9.25 -7.43 0.68
C SER A 49 -9.84 -7.23 -0.72
N ALA A 50 -9.10 -6.54 -1.59
CA ALA A 50 -9.47 -6.32 -2.99
C ALA A 50 -8.21 -6.13 -3.82
N ALA A 51 -8.34 -6.07 -5.13
CA ALA A 51 -7.21 -5.93 -6.04
C ALA A 51 -6.39 -4.66 -5.80
N ASP A 52 -7.02 -3.62 -5.23
CA ASP A 52 -6.41 -2.33 -4.96
C ASP A 52 -6.37 -1.97 -3.48
N THR A 53 -6.67 -2.90 -2.58
CA THR A 53 -6.86 -2.60 -1.16
C THR A 53 -6.13 -3.60 -0.27
N VAL A 54 -5.38 -3.07 0.69
CA VAL A 54 -4.77 -3.85 1.76
C VAL A 54 -5.39 -3.42 3.08
N GLN A 55 -5.81 -4.39 3.88
CA GLN A 55 -6.56 -4.15 5.10
C GLN A 55 -5.72 -4.48 6.34
N LEU A 56 -5.72 -3.55 7.29
CA LEU A 56 -5.04 -3.68 8.58
C LEU A 56 -6.10 -3.80 9.69
N THR A 57 -6.03 -4.87 10.46
CA THR A 57 -7.07 -5.16 11.46
C THR A 57 -6.56 -5.18 12.89
N SER A 58 -5.27 -5.06 13.11
CA SER A 58 -4.69 -5.06 14.46
C SER A 58 -4.05 -3.75 14.81
N LYS A 59 -4.11 -3.44 16.09
CA LYS A 59 -3.42 -2.30 16.69
C LYS A 59 -1.90 -2.38 16.44
N GLY A 60 -1.31 -1.26 16.12
CA GLY A 60 0.14 -1.17 15.99
C GLY A 60 0.59 -0.17 14.95
N TYR A 61 1.90 -0.12 14.74
CA TYR A 61 2.52 0.69 13.71
C TYR A 61 2.88 -0.20 12.53
N TYR A 62 2.56 0.28 11.34
CA TYR A 62 2.82 -0.45 10.10
C TYR A 62 3.70 0.40 9.20
N ASN A 63 4.76 -0.20 8.69
CA ASN A 63 5.61 0.44 7.69
C ASN A 63 5.06 0.11 6.31
N VAL A 64 4.68 1.13 5.57
CA VAL A 64 4.14 1.00 4.22
C VAL A 64 5.18 1.51 3.23
N LEU A 65 5.46 0.72 2.21
CA LEU A 65 6.36 1.12 1.13
C LEU A 65 5.73 0.74 -0.21
N TYR A 66 5.47 1.75 -1.03
CA TYR A 66 5.03 1.56 -2.40
C TYR A 66 6.12 2.05 -3.34
N SER A 67 6.61 1.18 -4.20
CA SER A 67 7.61 1.50 -5.22
C SER A 67 7.05 1.14 -6.57
N ALA A 68 7.10 2.07 -7.51
CA ALA A 68 6.54 1.85 -8.83
C ALA A 68 7.38 2.49 -9.92
N SER A 69 7.35 1.86 -11.10
CA SER A 69 7.83 2.44 -12.34
C SER A 69 6.60 2.62 -13.22
N LEU A 70 6.19 3.87 -13.41
CA LEU A 70 4.94 4.21 -14.07
C LEU A 70 5.22 4.82 -15.44
N THR A 71 4.53 4.35 -16.46
CA THR A 71 4.73 4.80 -17.82
C THR A 71 3.74 5.90 -18.17
N VAL A 72 4.26 7.02 -18.70
CA VAL A 72 3.46 8.14 -19.17
C VAL A 72 3.64 8.33 -20.68
N ALA A 73 2.60 8.85 -21.33
CA ALA A 73 2.59 9.04 -22.78
C ALA A 73 3.29 10.33 -23.23
N ALA A 74 3.47 11.29 -22.33
CA ALA A 74 4.05 12.59 -22.64
C ALA A 74 4.64 13.22 -21.39
N ALA A 75 5.31 14.36 -21.53
CA ALA A 75 5.77 15.14 -20.40
C ALA A 75 4.61 15.44 -19.45
N SER A 76 4.79 15.11 -18.17
CA SER A 76 3.70 15.17 -17.19
C SER A 76 4.24 15.14 -15.77
N THR A 77 3.36 15.43 -14.82
CA THR A 77 3.64 15.30 -13.40
C THR A 77 2.78 14.18 -12.84
N VAL A 78 3.41 13.15 -12.30
CA VAL A 78 2.74 12.00 -11.71
C VAL A 78 2.80 12.12 -10.20
N GLN A 79 1.65 11.96 -9.56
CA GLN A 79 1.56 11.93 -8.11
C GLN A 79 0.84 10.66 -7.68
N VAL A 80 1.36 10.02 -6.64
CA VAL A 80 0.67 8.91 -5.98
C VAL A 80 0.43 9.27 -4.53
N ALA A 81 -0.70 8.88 -4.00
CA ALA A 81 -1.10 9.18 -2.64
C ALA A 81 -1.49 7.91 -1.91
N LEU A 82 -1.05 7.79 -0.64
CA LEU A 82 -1.50 6.74 0.25
C LEU A 82 -2.80 7.17 0.91
N ILE A 83 -3.83 6.39 0.70
CA ILE A 83 -5.17 6.65 1.21
C ILE A 83 -5.50 5.61 2.29
N ALA A 84 -5.92 6.08 3.44
CA ALA A 84 -6.37 5.20 4.54
C ALA A 84 -7.83 5.55 4.87
N ASN A 85 -8.73 4.61 4.66
CA ASN A 85 -10.18 4.80 4.86
C ASN A 85 -10.71 6.07 4.17
N GLY A 86 -10.25 6.31 2.94
CA GLY A 86 -10.68 7.45 2.16
C GLY A 86 -9.94 8.77 2.47
N VAL A 87 -9.00 8.76 3.41
CA VAL A 87 -8.24 9.96 3.82
C VAL A 87 -6.81 9.85 3.32
N GLU A 88 -6.33 10.89 2.65
CA GLU A 88 -4.94 10.95 2.19
C GLU A 88 -4.01 11.15 3.37
N LEU A 89 -3.04 10.25 3.53
CA LEU A 89 -2.03 10.33 4.58
C LEU A 89 -0.71 10.94 4.08
N TYR A 90 -0.35 10.67 2.85
CA TYR A 90 0.92 11.11 2.29
C TYR A 90 0.88 11.02 0.77
N ASN A 91 1.69 11.82 0.10
CA ASN A 91 1.81 11.76 -1.35
C ASN A 91 3.24 12.01 -1.80
N VAL A 92 3.57 11.53 -2.98
CA VAL A 92 4.88 11.75 -3.62
C VAL A 92 4.62 12.14 -5.07
N THR A 93 5.35 13.14 -5.53
CA THR A 93 5.23 13.68 -6.88
C THR A 93 6.56 13.55 -7.62
N GLU A 94 6.50 13.07 -8.86
CA GLU A 94 7.65 13.02 -9.76
C GLU A 94 7.26 13.55 -11.13
N SER A 95 8.20 14.18 -11.80
CA SER A 95 7.97 14.77 -13.13
C SER A 95 8.67 13.96 -14.20
N ALA A 96 8.00 13.81 -15.34
CA ALA A 96 8.56 13.22 -16.55
C ALA A 96 8.78 14.32 -17.58
N ALA A 97 9.99 14.38 -18.15
CA ALA A 97 10.32 15.37 -19.19
C ALA A 97 9.69 15.00 -20.56
N GLY A 98 9.30 13.76 -20.73
CA GLY A 98 8.70 13.25 -21.95
C GLY A 98 8.08 11.88 -21.72
N ALA A 99 7.64 11.22 -22.78
CA ALA A 99 7.13 9.86 -22.70
C ALA A 99 8.19 8.92 -22.10
N GLY A 100 7.76 7.97 -21.28
CA GLY A 100 8.65 7.00 -20.67
C GLY A 100 8.26 6.65 -19.25
N ALA A 101 9.21 6.10 -18.50
CA ALA A 101 9.00 5.63 -17.15
C ALA A 101 9.35 6.69 -16.10
N VAL A 102 8.52 6.78 -15.08
CA VAL A 102 8.74 7.61 -13.89
C VAL A 102 8.84 6.68 -12.69
N ASN A 103 9.90 6.79 -11.91
CA ASN A 103 10.10 5.98 -10.72
C ASN A 103 9.61 6.74 -9.50
N ILE A 104 8.70 6.11 -8.75
CA ILE A 104 8.10 6.71 -7.56
C ILE A 104 8.31 5.76 -6.38
N THR A 105 8.67 6.32 -5.23
CA THR A 105 8.79 5.59 -3.98
C THR A 105 8.03 6.35 -2.90
N LEU A 106 7.07 5.69 -2.27
CA LEU A 106 6.24 6.28 -1.24
C LEU A 106 6.39 5.48 0.06
N PRO A 107 7.18 5.98 1.02
CA PRO A 107 7.30 5.37 2.35
C PRO A 107 6.39 6.10 3.33
N LYS A 108 5.72 5.36 4.21
CA LYS A 108 4.91 5.97 5.27
C LYS A 108 4.70 4.99 6.41
N THR A 109 4.75 5.48 7.63
CA THR A 109 4.33 4.72 8.81
C THR A 109 2.87 5.04 9.11
N VAL A 110 2.06 3.99 9.23
CA VAL A 110 0.64 4.10 9.51
C VAL A 110 0.37 3.49 10.89
N ARG A 111 -0.40 4.19 11.71
CA ARG A 111 -0.79 3.69 13.01
C ARG A 111 -2.25 3.25 13.01
N VAL A 112 -2.47 2.04 13.53
CA VAL A 112 -3.82 1.54 13.80
C VAL A 112 -4.03 1.59 15.31
N PHE A 113 -5.06 2.32 15.75
CA PHE A 113 -5.23 2.67 17.15
C PHE A 113 -5.88 1.58 18.00
N GLY A 114 -6.56 0.63 17.41
CA GLY A 114 -7.19 -0.43 18.15
C GLY A 114 -7.37 -1.69 17.35
N ASN A 115 -7.52 -2.82 18.05
CA ASN A 115 -7.84 -4.07 17.38
C ASN A 115 -9.26 -4.01 16.83
N CYS A 116 -9.42 -4.55 15.63
CA CYS A 116 -10.72 -4.55 14.98
C CYS A 116 -11.59 -5.68 15.51
N ALA A 117 -12.25 -5.40 16.62
CA ALA A 117 -13.44 -6.17 16.92
C ALA A 117 -14.53 -5.75 15.95
N ALA A 118 -15.52 -6.56 15.74
CA ALA A 118 -16.58 -6.28 14.78
C ALA A 118 -17.16 -4.87 15.00
N ASN A 119 -17.24 -4.10 13.90
CA ASN A 119 -17.90 -2.79 13.85
C ASN A 119 -17.23 -1.66 14.63
N SER A 120 -15.93 -1.72 14.85
CA SER A 120 -15.22 -0.59 15.45
C SER A 120 -15.04 0.54 14.44
N GLU A 121 -15.23 1.77 14.89
CA GLU A 121 -14.98 2.95 14.07
C GLU A 121 -13.48 3.05 13.76
N ASN A 122 -13.13 3.45 12.54
CA ASN A 122 -11.75 3.51 12.05
C ASN A 122 -11.02 2.16 12.04
N CYS A 123 -11.78 1.09 12.03
CA CYS A 123 -11.26 -0.26 11.97
C CYS A 123 -12.22 -1.14 11.17
N PRO A 124 -11.72 -1.90 10.19
CA PRO A 124 -10.34 -2.01 9.75
C PRO A 124 -9.85 -0.77 9.03
N VAL A 125 -8.54 -0.64 8.88
CA VAL A 125 -7.94 0.42 8.07
C VAL A 125 -7.68 -0.14 6.68
N ASP A 126 -8.32 0.44 5.68
CA ASP A 126 -8.15 0.07 4.27
C ASP A 126 -7.14 1.00 3.63
N LEU A 127 -6.02 0.42 3.17
CA LEU A 127 -4.97 1.16 2.49
C LEU A 127 -5.12 1.01 0.98
N GLN A 128 -5.04 2.13 0.29
CA GLN A 128 -5.08 2.18 -1.17
C GLN A 128 -4.06 3.20 -1.67
N ILE A 129 -3.60 3.02 -2.90
CA ILE A 129 -2.73 3.98 -3.59
C ILE A 129 -3.56 4.63 -4.69
N GLN A 130 -3.73 5.94 -4.62
CA GLN A 130 -4.48 6.69 -5.61
C GLN A 130 -3.54 7.44 -6.54
N LEU A 131 -3.81 7.34 -7.84
CA LEU A 131 -3.08 8.09 -8.85
C LEU A 131 -3.63 9.50 -8.94
N LYS A 132 -2.74 10.49 -8.90
CA LYS A 132 -3.09 11.89 -9.06
C LYS A 132 -2.13 12.55 -10.03
N GLY A 133 -2.45 13.77 -10.45
CA GLY A 133 -1.64 14.50 -11.40
C GLY A 133 -1.96 14.13 -12.82
N SER A 134 -1.28 13.14 -13.37
CA SER A 134 -1.46 12.69 -14.75
C SER A 134 -1.83 11.21 -14.80
N ALA A 135 -2.62 10.84 -15.80
CA ALA A 135 -2.92 9.43 -16.07
C ALA A 135 -1.65 8.70 -16.53
N ILE A 136 -1.60 7.39 -16.27
CA ILE A 136 -0.51 6.53 -16.74
C ILE A 136 -1.04 5.54 -17.76
N THR A 137 -0.13 5.03 -18.60
CA THR A 137 -0.47 4.03 -19.63
C THR A 137 -0.09 2.62 -19.22
N GLY A 138 0.74 2.47 -18.21
CA GLY A 138 1.17 1.17 -17.71
C GLY A 138 2.21 1.31 -16.62
N GLY A 139 2.80 0.19 -16.24
CA GLY A 139 3.88 0.19 -15.27
C GLY A 139 3.95 -1.09 -14.44
N THR A 140 4.85 -1.06 -13.47
CA THR A 140 5.05 -2.14 -12.51
C THR A 140 5.13 -1.55 -11.12
N SER A 141 4.81 -2.36 -10.10
CA SER A 141 4.87 -1.89 -8.72
C SER A 141 5.16 -3.00 -7.72
N ASN A 142 5.67 -2.58 -6.57
CA ASN A 142 5.79 -3.41 -5.38
C ASN A 142 5.16 -2.66 -4.22
N PHE A 143 4.28 -3.33 -3.49
CA PHE A 143 3.65 -2.80 -2.30
C PHE A 143 3.98 -3.68 -1.12
N ARG A 144 4.58 -3.10 -0.09
CA ARG A 144 4.95 -3.84 1.11
C ARG A 144 4.40 -3.16 2.35
N VAL A 145 3.80 -3.97 3.21
CA VAL A 145 3.37 -3.53 4.54
C VAL A 145 3.97 -4.50 5.54
N ASP A 146 4.66 -3.98 6.52
CA ASP A 146 5.19 -4.81 7.60
C ASP A 146 4.93 -4.17 8.96
N SER A 147 4.93 -5.01 9.97
CA SER A 147 4.71 -4.57 11.35
C SER A 147 5.41 -5.50 12.30
N CYS A 148 5.95 -4.94 13.36
CA CYS A 148 6.50 -5.68 14.48
C CYS A 148 5.68 -5.35 15.71
N VAL A 149 5.01 -6.33 16.28
CA VAL A 149 4.20 -6.17 17.48
C VAL A 149 4.86 -6.95 18.61
N ASN A 150 5.21 -6.26 19.68
CA ASN A 150 5.76 -6.87 20.88
C ASN A 150 4.66 -7.07 21.92
N GLY A 151 4.63 -8.25 22.47
CA GLY A 151 3.67 -8.62 23.49
C GLY A 151 2.47 -9.36 22.99
#